data_721193e51fe463cf6a3f306f41254d04
#
_entry.id   721193e51fe463cf6a3f306f41254d04
#
_cell.length_a   1.000
_cell.length_b   1.000
_cell.length_c   1.000
_cell.angle_alpha   90.00
_cell.angle_beta   90.00
_cell.angle_gamma   90.00
#
_symmetry.space_group_name_H-M   'P 1'
#
loop_
_entity.id
_entity.type
_entity.pdbx_description
1 polymer ?
#
loop_
_entity_poly.entity_id
_entity_poly.type
_entity_poly.pdbx_seq_one_letter_code
_entity_poly.pdbx_strand_id
1 'polypeptide(L)'
;QAILNIFKNAQQALTLTENPLITIKSRITYSQPINGVIHSTLCEVSIIDNGPGIPQDIQEQIFFPMVSSKESGSGLGLSISQDIIRIHGGAISFKSESNGTTFSILVPINIESLNEEAKSA
;
A
#
# COMPACT_ATOMS: atom_id res chain seq x y z
N GLN A 1 -3.67 -10.29 -2.07
CA GLN A 1 -2.51 -10.28 -3.00
C GLN A 1 -1.79 -8.94 -3.02
N ALA A 2 -2.54 -7.84 -3.10
CA ALA A 2 -1.93 -6.50 -3.12
C ALA A 2 -1.17 -6.21 -1.83
N ILE A 3 -1.77 -6.47 -0.68
CA ILE A 3 -1.14 -6.26 0.63
C ILE A 3 0.09 -7.15 0.77
N LEU A 4 0.00 -8.39 0.34
CA LEU A 4 1.13 -9.32 0.39
C LEU A 4 2.31 -8.84 -0.45
N ASN A 5 2.04 -8.32 -1.65
CA ASN A 5 3.08 -7.77 -2.53
C ASN A 5 3.78 -6.57 -1.88
N ILE A 6 3.03 -5.67 -1.25
CA ILE A 6 3.58 -4.51 -0.56
C ILE A 6 4.39 -4.95 0.65
N PHE A 7 3.89 -5.92 1.42
CA PHE A 7 4.59 -6.47 2.57
C PHE A 7 5.92 -7.12 2.17
N LYS A 8 5.93 -7.90 1.09
CA LYS A 8 7.16 -8.50 0.56
C LYS A 8 8.17 -7.44 0.13
N ASN A 9 7.69 -6.36 -0.47
CA ASN A 9 8.55 -5.25 -0.85
C ASN A 9 9.20 -4.60 0.39
N ALA A 10 8.44 -4.42 1.46
CA ALA A 10 8.98 -3.92 2.73
C ALA A 10 10.02 -4.88 3.32
N GLN A 11 9.77 -6.19 3.30
CA GLN A 11 10.73 -7.18 3.78
C GLN A 11 12.05 -7.09 3.01
N GLN A 12 12.00 -6.95 1.70
CA GLN A 12 13.21 -6.80 0.88
C GLN A 12 13.98 -5.52 1.21
N ALA A 13 13.28 -4.43 1.47
CA ALA A 13 13.91 -3.16 1.84
C ALA A 13 14.66 -3.26 3.16
N LEU A 14 14.27 -4.18 4.03
CA LEU A 14 14.85 -4.34 5.37
C LEU A 14 16.02 -5.32 5.46
N THR A 15 16.44 -5.91 4.34
CA THR A 15 17.47 -6.98 4.33
C THR A 15 18.76 -6.57 5.04
N LEU A 16 19.18 -5.31 4.89
CA LEU A 16 20.40 -4.78 5.52
C LEU A 16 20.12 -3.78 6.63
N THR A 17 18.87 -3.70 7.09
CA THR A 17 18.49 -2.72 8.11
C THR A 17 18.74 -3.29 9.50
N GLU A 18 19.39 -2.50 10.35
CA GLU A 18 19.54 -2.81 11.76
C GLU A 18 18.20 -2.67 12.48
N ASN A 19 17.86 -3.65 13.32
CA ASN A 19 16.60 -3.68 14.05
C ASN A 19 15.37 -3.49 13.12
N PRO A 20 15.21 -4.34 12.10
CA PRO A 20 14.15 -4.14 11.10
C PRO A 20 12.76 -4.24 11.74
N LEU A 21 11.89 -3.32 11.34
CA LEU A 21 10.52 -3.26 11.85
C LEU A 21 9.55 -2.96 10.72
N ILE A 22 8.49 -3.75 10.63
CA ILE A 22 7.35 -3.47 9.78
C ILE A 22 6.13 -3.29 10.67
N THR A 23 5.44 -2.16 10.51
CA THR A 23 4.21 -1.86 11.25
C THR A 23 3.06 -1.83 10.25
N ILE A 24 1.98 -2.54 10.56
CA ILE A 24 0.75 -2.52 9.77
C ILE A 24 -0.33 -1.91 10.62
N LYS A 25 -0.98 -0.86 10.11
CA LYS A 25 -2.08 -0.16 10.78
C LYS A 25 -3.28 -0.14 9.85
N SER A 26 -4.47 -0.21 10.43
CA SER A 26 -5.70 -0.01 9.68
C SER A 26 -6.63 0.91 10.46
N ARG A 27 -7.41 1.69 9.72
CA ARG A 27 -8.41 2.57 10.33
C ARG A 27 -9.54 2.85 9.34
N ILE A 28 -10.69 3.23 9.87
CA ILE A 28 -11.78 3.74 9.05
C ILE A 28 -11.59 5.25 8.92
N THR A 29 -11.70 5.75 7.70
CA THR A 29 -11.69 7.19 7.41
C THR A 29 -12.97 7.58 6.70
N TYR A 30 -13.25 8.87 6.64
CA TYR A 30 -14.51 9.40 6.11
C TYR A 30 -14.24 10.54 5.15
N SER A 31 -15.14 10.67 4.16
CA SER A 31 -15.18 11.82 3.24
C SER A 31 -13.86 12.06 2.53
N GLN A 32 -13.25 10.99 2.02
CA GLN A 32 -11.98 11.06 1.30
C GLN A 32 -12.21 10.92 -0.21
N PRO A 33 -11.52 11.72 -1.04
CA PRO A 33 -11.61 11.58 -2.48
C PRO A 33 -10.69 10.46 -3.00
N ILE A 34 -11.20 9.72 -3.99
CA ILE A 34 -10.40 8.84 -4.83
C ILE A 34 -10.71 9.21 -6.27
N ASN A 35 -9.70 9.65 -7.02
CA ASN A 35 -9.85 10.08 -8.42
C ASN A 35 -10.98 11.10 -8.62
N GLY A 36 -11.08 12.06 -7.71
CA GLY A 36 -12.08 13.13 -7.79
C GLY A 36 -13.48 12.76 -7.29
N VAL A 37 -13.70 11.54 -6.87
CA VAL A 37 -14.98 11.08 -6.30
C VAL A 37 -14.84 10.96 -4.78
N ILE A 38 -15.70 11.67 -4.04
CA ILE A 38 -15.68 11.62 -2.58
C ILE A 38 -16.46 10.39 -2.11
N HIS A 39 -15.80 9.56 -1.32
CA HIS A 39 -16.41 8.38 -0.69
C HIS A 39 -16.70 8.67 0.77
N SER A 40 -17.89 8.28 1.24
CA SER A 40 -18.32 8.56 2.59
C SER A 40 -17.53 7.78 3.64
N THR A 41 -17.19 6.52 3.35
CA THR A 41 -16.50 5.66 4.29
C THR A 41 -15.44 4.84 3.55
N LEU A 42 -14.25 4.79 4.11
CA LEU A 42 -13.12 4.07 3.52
C LEU A 42 -12.34 3.34 4.62
N CYS A 43 -11.68 2.27 4.21
CA CYS A 43 -10.67 1.62 5.03
C CYS A 43 -9.29 2.06 4.54
N GLU A 44 -8.45 2.52 5.45
CA GLU A 44 -7.05 2.84 5.16
C GLU A 44 -6.16 1.80 5.83
N VAL A 45 -5.31 1.16 5.01
CA VAL A 45 -4.30 0.23 5.49
C VAL A 45 -2.93 0.83 5.21
N SER A 46 -2.11 0.98 6.24
CA SER A 46 -0.76 1.53 6.13
C SER A 46 0.25 0.44 6.46
N ILE A 47 1.26 0.29 5.61
CA ILE A 47 2.39 -0.61 5.80
C ILE A 47 3.63 0.24 5.90
N ILE A 48 4.24 0.24 7.10
CA ILE A 48 5.32 1.16 7.47
C ILE A 48 6.57 0.33 7.73
N ASP A 49 7.68 0.65 7.05
CA ASP A 49 8.96 0.05 7.33
C ASP A 49 9.97 1.10 7.79
N ASN A 50 11.01 0.65 8.49
CA ASN A 50 12.11 1.51 8.94
C ASN A 50 13.40 1.31 8.12
N GLY A 51 13.23 0.95 6.86
CA GLY A 51 14.34 0.78 5.93
C GLY A 51 14.94 2.09 5.43
N PRO A 52 15.80 2.02 4.42
CA PRO A 52 16.52 3.21 3.91
C PRO A 52 15.67 4.13 3.06
N GLY A 53 14.42 3.77 2.79
CA GLY A 53 13.56 4.51 1.89
C GLY A 53 13.77 4.13 0.42
N ILE A 54 12.98 4.74 -0.46
CA ILE A 54 13.04 4.53 -1.89
C ILE A 54 13.95 5.60 -2.48
N PRO A 55 14.94 5.25 -3.33
CA PRO A 55 15.77 6.26 -3.98
C PRO A 55 14.92 7.28 -4.71
N GLN A 56 15.20 8.55 -4.52
CA GLN A 56 14.37 9.65 -5.02
C GLN A 56 14.26 9.66 -6.54
N ASP A 57 15.31 9.23 -7.22
CA ASP A 57 15.36 9.18 -8.68
C ASP A 57 14.39 8.17 -9.31
N ILE A 58 13.91 7.20 -8.53
CA ILE A 58 12.95 6.20 -9.02
C ILE A 58 11.55 6.35 -8.40
N GLN A 59 11.34 7.25 -7.45
CA GLN A 59 10.06 7.36 -6.73
C GLN A 59 8.88 7.60 -7.66
N GLU A 60 9.03 8.41 -8.70
CA GLU A 60 7.95 8.69 -9.65
C GLU A 60 7.57 7.48 -10.49
N GLN A 61 8.42 6.47 -10.54
CA GLN A 61 8.30 5.32 -11.44
C GLN A 61 8.01 4.00 -10.73
N ILE A 62 7.88 3.99 -9.41
CA ILE A 62 7.82 2.73 -8.65
C ILE A 62 6.60 1.87 -8.99
N PHE A 63 5.54 2.47 -9.51
CA PHE A 63 4.36 1.73 -9.95
C PHE A 63 4.41 1.31 -11.43
N PHE A 64 5.43 1.70 -12.15
CA PHE A 64 5.60 1.23 -13.53
C PHE A 64 6.11 -0.21 -13.54
N PRO A 65 5.66 -1.05 -14.49
CA PRO A 65 6.17 -2.41 -14.59
C PRO A 65 7.68 -2.41 -14.84
N MET A 66 8.38 -3.41 -14.29
CA MET A 66 9.81 -3.64 -14.49
C MET A 66 10.74 -2.59 -13.90
N VAL A 67 10.24 -1.72 -13.02
CA VAL A 67 11.08 -0.79 -12.26
C VAL A 67 11.40 -1.41 -10.91
N SER A 68 12.69 -1.56 -10.61
CA SER A 68 13.14 -2.09 -9.33
C SER A 68 14.56 -1.60 -9.05
N SER A 69 14.82 -1.18 -7.81
CA SER A 69 16.17 -0.89 -7.32
C SER A 69 16.86 -2.13 -6.77
N LYS A 70 16.19 -3.28 -6.78
CA LYS A 70 16.67 -4.52 -6.19
C LYS A 70 16.94 -5.55 -7.28
N GLU A 71 18.11 -6.18 -7.22
CA GLU A 71 18.49 -7.19 -8.19
C GLU A 71 17.56 -8.41 -8.20
N SER A 72 17.00 -8.76 -7.05
CA SER A 72 16.11 -9.92 -6.90
C SER A 72 14.65 -9.60 -7.19
N GLY A 73 14.29 -8.34 -7.44
CA GLY A 73 12.91 -7.96 -7.68
C GLY A 73 12.50 -8.15 -9.12
N SER A 74 11.26 -8.60 -9.35
CA SER A 74 10.70 -8.73 -10.69
C SER A 74 10.34 -7.37 -11.30
N GLY A 75 10.16 -6.34 -10.47
CA GLY A 75 9.68 -5.03 -10.89
C GLY A 75 8.19 -4.97 -11.20
N LEU A 76 7.45 -6.05 -10.90
CA LEU A 76 6.01 -6.14 -11.21
C LEU A 76 5.11 -6.02 -9.99
N GLY A 77 5.64 -6.25 -8.78
CA GLY A 77 4.81 -6.33 -7.57
C GLY A 77 3.96 -5.10 -7.30
N LEU A 78 4.54 -3.90 -7.39
CA LEU A 78 3.82 -2.66 -7.11
C LEU A 78 2.83 -2.30 -8.21
N SER A 79 3.16 -2.55 -9.48
CA SER A 79 2.22 -2.30 -10.58
C SER A 79 1.00 -3.20 -10.48
N ILE A 80 1.20 -4.47 -10.14
CA ILE A 80 0.11 -5.43 -9.92
C ILE A 80 -0.74 -4.99 -8.72
N SER A 81 -0.11 -4.58 -7.64
CA SER A 81 -0.82 -4.09 -6.45
C SER A 81 -1.70 -2.89 -6.76
N GLN A 82 -1.19 -1.94 -7.53
CA GLN A 82 -1.95 -0.76 -7.95
C GLN A 82 -3.17 -1.15 -8.78
N ASP A 83 -3.00 -2.09 -9.71
CA ASP A 83 -4.10 -2.55 -10.56
C ASP A 83 -5.19 -3.25 -9.74
N ILE A 84 -4.80 -4.11 -8.81
CA ILE A 84 -5.76 -4.80 -7.94
C ILE A 84 -6.56 -3.80 -7.09
N ILE A 85 -5.89 -2.84 -6.49
CA ILE A 85 -6.52 -1.81 -5.65
C ILE A 85 -7.46 -0.95 -6.51
N ARG A 86 -7.06 -0.60 -7.72
CA ARG A 86 -7.88 0.19 -8.64
C ARG A 86 -9.15 -0.56 -9.05
N ILE A 87 -9.07 -1.86 -9.30
CA ILE A 87 -10.23 -2.69 -9.62
C ILE A 87 -11.26 -2.67 -8.49
N HIS A 88 -10.80 -2.57 -7.24
CA HIS A 88 -11.68 -2.46 -6.07
C HIS A 88 -12.11 -1.02 -5.77
N GLY A 89 -11.86 -0.10 -6.68
CA GLY A 89 -12.23 1.30 -6.51
C GLY A 89 -11.36 2.09 -5.56
N GLY A 90 -10.22 1.54 -5.19
CA GLY A 90 -9.31 2.15 -4.22
C GLY A 90 -8.15 2.88 -4.85
N ALA A 91 -7.26 3.37 -3.99
CA ALA A 91 -6.04 4.06 -4.38
C ALA A 91 -4.88 3.65 -3.48
N ILE A 92 -3.68 3.71 -4.02
CA ILE A 92 -2.45 3.45 -3.29
C ILE A 92 -1.57 4.69 -3.39
N SER A 93 -0.93 5.04 -2.29
CA SER A 93 0.04 6.13 -2.22
C SER A 93 1.21 5.70 -1.36
N PHE A 94 2.27 6.49 -1.39
CA PHE A 94 3.43 6.22 -0.55
C PHE A 94 4.08 7.52 -0.11
N LYS A 95 4.82 7.43 1.00
CA LYS A 95 5.67 8.49 1.48
C LYS A 95 6.99 7.83 1.90
N SER A 96 8.11 8.32 1.37
CA SER A 96 9.40 7.70 1.63
C SER A 96 10.43 8.76 2.03
N GLU A 97 11.18 8.43 3.06
CA GLU A 97 12.26 9.24 3.61
C GLU A 97 13.45 8.33 3.90
N SER A 98 14.59 8.90 4.27
CA SER A 98 15.80 8.13 4.54
C SER A 98 15.68 7.15 5.71
N ASN A 99 14.68 7.33 6.56
CA ASN A 99 14.43 6.48 7.74
C ASN A 99 13.22 5.56 7.59
N GLY A 100 12.65 5.46 6.40
CA GLY A 100 11.57 4.52 6.18
C GLY A 100 10.59 4.90 5.09
N THR A 101 9.72 3.97 4.77
CA THR A 101 8.67 4.12 3.76
C THR A 101 7.33 3.71 4.34
N THR A 102 6.29 4.46 4.01
CA THR A 102 4.91 4.14 4.33
C THR A 102 4.13 3.99 3.03
N PHE A 103 3.53 2.83 2.80
CA PHE A 103 2.52 2.64 1.76
C PHE A 103 1.14 2.69 2.40
N SER A 104 0.25 3.46 1.78
CA SER A 104 -1.12 3.62 2.26
C SER A 104 -2.09 3.19 1.17
N ILE A 105 -3.03 2.33 1.54
CA ILE A 105 -4.07 1.81 0.67
C ILE A 105 -5.39 2.34 1.17
N LEU A 106 -6.16 2.99 0.30
CA LEU A 106 -7.52 3.46 0.60
C LEU A 106 -8.49 2.64 -0.23
N VAL A 107 -9.49 2.03 0.42
CA VAL A 107 -10.53 1.26 -0.26
C VAL A 107 -11.88 1.72 0.24
N PRO A 108 -12.82 2.11 -0.66
CA PRO A 108 -14.18 2.42 -0.24
C PRO A 108 -14.84 1.19 0.36
N ILE A 109 -15.60 1.38 1.43
CA ILE A 109 -16.34 0.28 2.06
C ILE A 109 -17.80 0.66 2.20
N ASN A 110 -18.63 -0.37 2.19
CA ASN A 110 -20.06 -0.24 2.46
C ASN A 110 -20.36 -0.91 3.80
N ILE A 111 -20.60 -0.08 4.82
CA ILE A 111 -20.86 -0.55 6.17
C ILE A 111 -22.12 -1.44 6.22
N GLU A 112 -23.13 -1.13 5.41
CA GLU A 112 -24.35 -1.95 5.34
C GLU A 112 -24.03 -3.37 4.87
N SER A 113 -23.21 -3.51 3.83
CA SER A 113 -22.77 -4.82 3.35
C SER A 113 -21.99 -5.59 4.41
N LEU A 114 -21.10 -4.93 5.13
CA LEU A 114 -20.34 -5.56 6.20
C LEU A 114 -21.25 -6.04 7.34
N ASN A 115 -22.25 -5.26 7.69
CA ASN A 115 -23.23 -5.65 8.71
C ASN A 115 -24.07 -6.86 8.27
N GLU A 116 -24.46 -6.92 6.99
CA GLU A 116 -25.19 -8.06 6.44
C GLU A 116 -24.33 -9.34 6.47
N GLU A 117 -23.07 -9.25 6.08
CA GLU A 117 -22.15 -10.38 6.16
C GLU A 117 -21.97 -10.87 7.59
N ALA A 118 -21.83 -9.96 8.53
CA ALA A 118 -21.69 -10.29 9.95
C ALA A 118 -22.96 -11.00 10.48
N LYS A 119 -24.14 -10.59 10.02
CA LYS A 119 -25.41 -11.22 10.42
C LYS A 119 -25.60 -12.61 9.81
N SER A 120 -25.05 -12.86 8.63
CA SER A 120 -25.16 -14.15 7.97
C SER A 120 -24.10 -15.16 8.41
N ALA A 121 -23.09 -14.71 9.11
CA ALA A 121 -22.07 -15.57 9.68
C ALA A 121 -22.52 -16.14 11.02
#